data_1f4d86dff06a8a29982c047941813ead
#
_entry.id   1f4d86dff06a8a29982c047941813ead
#
_cell.length_a   1.000
_cell.length_b   1.000
_cell.length_c   1.000
_cell.angle_alpha   90.00
_cell.angle_beta   90.00
_cell.angle_gamma   90.00
#
_symmetry.space_group_name_H-M   'P 1'
#
loop_
_entity.id
_entity.type
_entity.pdbx_description
1 polymer ?
#
loop_
_entity_poly.entity_id
_entity_poly.type
_entity_poly.pdbx_seq_one_letter_code
_entity_poly.pdbx_strand_id
1 'polypeptide(L)'
;MIPVRGYEDATVAVLGMGRSGRATAAALQAGGASVVVWDDGQAGRELAETAGYVLRDLTKAASYDGVAALIVSPGIPHLYPAPHAAIAAAWAAGVPVDNDIGLFFQSFATDDWDGFETTPRVVAVTGSNGKSTTSALIHHILAESGRPAQLAGNIGRGVLDIDPARDGEVVVLELSSYQTDLARALTPDVAVLTNLSPDHLDRHAGHGGYFAAKRRLFAEGGPDRAVIGVDENEGRYLANQLAQGAGDDRVVQVSSGQKLTEAAWSVFARKGFLSEYRHGRQVGSIDLRSIAGLPGAHNHQNACAAYAVCRTLGLGPRAIEAAMQSYPGLPHRSQLVAERDGVRFVNDSKATNVDSAAKALQAFPRIRWICGGLQKEGGLDALLPHLPHVAKAYVIGREAADFARQLPGIPTEVCTTMERAVALAAAEAEPGDVVLLAPAAASFDQYDNFEQRGADFITCVGAELAGLSG
;
A
#
# COMPACT_ATOMS: atom_id res chain seq x y z
N MET A 1 -16.43 7.36 -12.12
CA MET A 1 -16.26 8.37 -11.04
C MET A 1 -17.45 8.25 -10.10
N ILE A 2 -17.23 8.32 -8.79
CA ILE A 2 -18.27 8.34 -7.76
C ILE A 2 -18.64 9.80 -7.47
N PRO A 3 -19.82 10.29 -7.83
CA PRO A 3 -20.27 11.65 -7.47
C PRO A 3 -20.40 11.78 -5.95
N VAL A 4 -19.83 12.83 -5.38
CA VAL A 4 -19.92 13.05 -3.91
C VAL A 4 -21.29 13.60 -3.56
N ARG A 5 -21.96 13.02 -2.59
CA ARG A 5 -23.29 13.35 -2.12
C ARG A 5 -23.27 14.17 -0.82
N GLY A 6 -24.35 14.91 -0.57
CA GLY A 6 -24.55 15.68 0.66
C GLY A 6 -23.88 17.07 0.66
N TYR A 7 -23.43 17.52 -0.53
CA TYR A 7 -22.86 18.85 -0.74
C TYR A 7 -23.51 19.57 -1.93
N GLU A 8 -24.69 19.14 -2.35
CA GLU A 8 -25.46 19.76 -3.42
C GLU A 8 -25.67 21.26 -3.08
N ASP A 9 -25.39 22.13 -4.04
CA ASP A 9 -25.47 23.59 -3.90
C ASP A 9 -24.56 24.22 -2.82
N ALA A 10 -23.74 23.41 -2.13
CA ALA A 10 -22.78 23.90 -1.14
C ALA A 10 -21.41 24.23 -1.74
N THR A 11 -20.68 25.15 -1.13
CA THR A 11 -19.29 25.41 -1.46
C THR A 11 -18.38 24.49 -0.65
N VAL A 12 -17.52 23.71 -1.32
CA VAL A 12 -16.53 22.82 -0.70
C VAL A 12 -15.13 23.24 -1.11
N ALA A 13 -14.24 23.34 -0.14
CA ALA A 13 -12.83 23.65 -0.37
C ALA A 13 -12.00 22.37 -0.54
N VAL A 14 -11.07 22.35 -1.50
CA VAL A 14 -10.13 21.23 -1.71
C VAL A 14 -8.70 21.74 -1.57
N LEU A 15 -7.92 21.13 -0.69
CA LEU A 15 -6.53 21.45 -0.43
C LEU A 15 -5.59 20.39 -1.02
N GLY A 16 -4.72 20.83 -1.92
CA GLY A 16 -3.79 19.98 -2.68
C GLY A 16 -4.39 19.50 -4.00
N MET A 17 -3.74 19.86 -5.12
CA MET A 17 -4.20 19.58 -6.49
C MET A 17 -3.38 18.49 -7.19
N GLY A 18 -2.82 17.58 -6.41
CA GLY A 18 -2.27 16.32 -6.91
C GLY A 18 -3.35 15.37 -7.46
N ARG A 19 -2.99 14.11 -7.70
CA ARG A 19 -3.92 13.11 -8.28
C ARG A 19 -5.22 12.99 -7.47
N SER A 20 -5.14 12.81 -6.14
CA SER A 20 -6.32 12.67 -5.27
C SER A 20 -7.16 13.94 -5.25
N GLY A 21 -6.54 15.13 -5.10
CA GLY A 21 -7.29 16.37 -5.01
C GLY A 21 -8.06 16.71 -6.29
N ARG A 22 -7.48 16.45 -7.46
CA ARG A 22 -8.17 16.64 -8.74
C ARG A 22 -9.36 15.69 -8.90
N ALA A 23 -9.19 14.43 -8.55
CA ALA A 23 -10.28 13.45 -8.56
C ALA A 23 -11.39 13.85 -7.59
N THR A 24 -11.03 14.35 -6.40
CA THR A 24 -11.96 14.84 -5.39
C THR A 24 -12.74 16.06 -5.87
N ALA A 25 -12.04 17.04 -6.46
CA ALA A 25 -12.69 18.26 -6.98
C ALA A 25 -13.71 17.92 -8.09
N ALA A 26 -13.32 17.04 -9.00
CA ALA A 26 -14.22 16.60 -10.08
C ALA A 26 -15.44 15.80 -9.54
N ALA A 27 -15.23 14.93 -8.54
CA ALA A 27 -16.30 14.14 -7.93
C ALA A 27 -17.30 15.01 -7.14
N LEU A 28 -16.80 16.05 -6.46
CA LEU A 28 -17.63 17.05 -5.79
C LEU A 28 -18.49 17.86 -6.79
N GLN A 29 -17.89 18.32 -7.89
CA GLN A 29 -18.64 19.00 -8.96
C GLN A 29 -19.69 18.09 -9.60
N ALA A 30 -19.34 16.82 -9.84
CA ALA A 30 -20.28 15.84 -10.36
C ALA A 30 -21.46 15.57 -9.41
N GLY A 31 -21.27 15.76 -8.10
CA GLY A 31 -22.29 15.72 -7.06
C GLY A 31 -23.05 17.04 -6.85
N GLY A 32 -22.79 18.08 -7.64
CA GLY A 32 -23.52 19.35 -7.56
C GLY A 32 -22.92 20.39 -6.60
N ALA A 33 -21.72 20.14 -6.05
CA ALA A 33 -21.04 21.11 -5.20
C ALA A 33 -20.34 22.20 -6.02
N SER A 34 -20.26 23.42 -5.47
CA SER A 34 -19.37 24.47 -5.92
C SER A 34 -17.99 24.25 -5.30
N VAL A 35 -16.93 24.14 -6.12
CA VAL A 35 -15.60 23.77 -5.63
C VAL A 35 -14.64 24.96 -5.69
N VAL A 36 -14.00 25.27 -4.57
CA VAL A 36 -12.85 26.18 -4.48
C VAL A 36 -11.60 25.39 -4.12
N VAL A 37 -10.46 25.73 -4.68
CA VAL A 37 -9.25 24.92 -4.50
C VAL A 37 -8.05 25.77 -4.10
N TRP A 38 -7.09 25.10 -3.44
CA TRP A 38 -5.79 25.67 -3.12
C TRP A 38 -4.70 24.62 -3.19
N ASP A 39 -3.52 25.02 -3.64
CA ASP A 39 -2.28 24.24 -3.57
C ASP A 39 -1.13 25.18 -3.22
N ASP A 40 -0.20 24.77 -2.36
CA ASP A 40 0.96 25.58 -2.02
C ASP A 40 1.95 25.70 -3.18
N GLY A 41 2.02 24.67 -4.02
CA GLY A 41 2.84 24.65 -5.23
C GLY A 41 2.22 25.44 -6.37
N GLN A 42 3.02 26.25 -7.05
CA GLN A 42 2.57 27.03 -8.22
C GLN A 42 2.01 26.10 -9.31
N ALA A 43 2.68 25.00 -9.60
CA ALA A 43 2.24 24.03 -10.61
C ALA A 43 0.84 23.44 -10.31
N GLY A 44 0.54 23.17 -9.03
CA GLY A 44 -0.79 22.73 -8.62
C GLY A 44 -1.88 23.79 -8.85
N ARG A 45 -1.56 25.06 -8.59
CA ARG A 45 -2.49 26.17 -8.87
C ARG A 45 -2.72 26.38 -10.37
N GLU A 46 -1.66 26.33 -11.19
CA GLU A 46 -1.76 26.44 -12.65
C GLU A 46 -2.60 25.30 -13.26
N LEU A 47 -2.44 24.08 -12.75
CA LEU A 47 -3.30 22.95 -13.13
C LEU A 47 -4.77 23.18 -12.76
N ALA A 48 -5.03 23.76 -11.59
CA ALA A 48 -6.37 24.08 -11.14
C ALA A 48 -7.03 25.14 -12.01
N GLU A 49 -6.32 26.21 -12.32
CA GLU A 49 -6.80 27.30 -13.22
C GLU A 49 -7.09 26.76 -14.62
N THR A 50 -6.18 25.93 -15.16
CA THR A 50 -6.36 25.29 -16.48
C THR A 50 -7.60 24.40 -16.51
N ALA A 51 -7.90 23.73 -15.39
CA ALA A 51 -9.10 22.89 -15.23
C ALA A 51 -10.38 23.71 -14.93
N GLY A 52 -10.28 25.05 -14.82
CA GLY A 52 -11.42 25.95 -14.60
C GLY A 52 -11.90 26.03 -13.14
N TYR A 53 -11.10 25.59 -12.16
CA TYR A 53 -11.42 25.74 -10.75
C TYR A 53 -11.15 27.14 -10.24
N VAL A 54 -11.98 27.59 -9.26
CA VAL A 54 -11.78 28.85 -8.57
C VAL A 54 -10.69 28.72 -7.52
N LEU A 55 -9.59 29.43 -7.71
CA LEU A 55 -8.53 29.52 -6.71
C LEU A 55 -8.95 30.42 -5.56
N ARG A 56 -8.76 29.93 -4.33
CA ARG A 56 -8.97 30.67 -3.09
C ARG A 56 -7.86 30.36 -2.11
N ASP A 57 -7.14 31.39 -1.62
CA ASP A 57 -6.10 31.19 -0.59
C ASP A 57 -6.71 30.69 0.72
N LEU A 58 -6.68 29.37 0.91
CA LEU A 58 -7.29 28.70 2.07
C LEU A 58 -6.48 28.83 3.37
N THR A 59 -5.32 29.51 3.34
CA THR A 59 -4.54 29.78 4.57
C THR A 59 -5.15 30.87 5.45
N LYS A 60 -6.22 31.55 4.98
CA LYS A 60 -6.88 32.66 5.68
C LYS A 60 -8.26 32.27 6.19
N ALA A 61 -8.56 32.53 7.44
CA ALA A 61 -9.86 32.24 8.04
C ALA A 61 -11.06 32.81 7.27
N ALA A 62 -10.92 34.02 6.73
CA ALA A 62 -11.98 34.68 5.91
C ALA A 62 -12.30 33.93 4.61
N SER A 63 -11.41 33.04 4.16
CA SER A 63 -11.64 32.21 2.97
C SER A 63 -12.64 31.07 3.21
N TYR A 64 -13.04 30.86 4.44
CA TYR A 64 -13.98 29.79 4.81
C TYR A 64 -15.41 30.28 5.00
N ASP A 65 -15.67 31.59 4.75
CA ASP A 65 -17.03 32.10 4.77
C ASP A 65 -17.89 31.43 3.69
N GLY A 66 -18.99 30.80 4.11
CA GLY A 66 -19.87 30.01 3.27
C GLY A 66 -19.31 28.67 2.80
N VAL A 67 -18.17 28.20 3.32
CA VAL A 67 -17.60 26.89 2.99
C VAL A 67 -18.15 25.81 3.94
N ALA A 68 -18.72 24.76 3.36
CA ALA A 68 -19.33 23.65 4.11
C ALA A 68 -18.31 22.63 4.65
N ALA A 69 -17.22 22.39 3.92
CA ALA A 69 -16.16 21.46 4.32
C ALA A 69 -14.82 21.79 3.64
N LEU A 70 -13.72 21.40 4.29
CA LEU A 70 -12.38 21.36 3.70
C LEU A 70 -11.98 19.91 3.46
N ILE A 71 -11.68 19.54 2.22
CA ILE A 71 -11.19 18.21 1.84
C ILE A 71 -9.70 18.28 1.54
N VAL A 72 -8.92 17.42 2.21
CA VAL A 72 -7.47 17.52 2.24
C VAL A 72 -6.82 16.29 1.57
N SER A 73 -5.86 16.54 0.68
CA SER A 73 -5.05 15.46 0.09
C SER A 73 -4.18 14.76 1.13
N PRO A 74 -3.99 13.41 1.05
CA PRO A 74 -3.37 12.61 2.12
C PRO A 74 -1.94 13.02 2.52
N GLY A 75 -1.17 13.63 1.61
CA GLY A 75 0.21 14.07 1.88
C GLY A 75 0.31 15.26 2.84
N ILE A 76 -0.75 16.03 3.01
CA ILE A 76 -0.75 17.30 3.77
C ILE A 76 -0.90 17.02 5.27
N PRO A 77 -0.03 17.57 6.14
CA PRO A 77 -0.12 17.37 7.58
C PRO A 77 -1.40 17.97 8.17
N HIS A 78 -2.20 17.13 8.86
CA HIS A 78 -3.42 17.62 9.50
C HIS A 78 -3.27 17.85 11.01
N LEU A 79 -2.37 17.13 11.70
CA LEU A 79 -2.09 17.28 13.13
C LEU A 79 -0.60 17.47 13.40
N TYR A 80 0.24 16.57 12.92
CA TYR A 80 1.66 16.51 13.24
C TYR A 80 2.55 16.64 12.01
N PRO A 81 3.76 17.23 12.15
CA PRO A 81 4.30 17.87 13.37
C PRO A 81 3.54 19.16 13.76
N ALA A 82 2.83 19.77 12.83
CA ALA A 82 1.89 20.88 13.02
C ALA A 82 0.83 20.82 11.92
N PRO A 83 -0.41 21.23 12.18
CA PRO A 83 -1.43 21.30 11.14
C PRO A 83 -1.03 22.31 10.07
N HIS A 84 -1.32 21.98 8.81
CA HIS A 84 -1.18 22.94 7.72
C HIS A 84 -2.00 24.22 7.97
N ALA A 85 -1.51 25.38 7.55
CA ALA A 85 -2.15 26.66 7.83
C ALA A 85 -3.61 26.72 7.36
N ALA A 86 -3.93 26.11 6.20
CA ALA A 86 -5.30 26.02 5.71
C ALA A 86 -6.21 25.18 6.63
N ILE A 87 -5.70 24.09 7.19
CA ILE A 87 -6.44 23.24 8.12
C ILE A 87 -6.70 23.98 9.45
N ALA A 88 -5.67 24.65 9.97
CA ALA A 88 -5.81 25.47 11.17
C ALA A 88 -6.84 26.62 10.96
N ALA A 89 -6.85 27.23 9.78
CA ALA A 89 -7.82 28.27 9.43
C ALA A 89 -9.25 27.72 9.30
N ALA A 90 -9.43 26.54 8.71
CA ALA A 90 -10.72 25.84 8.64
C ALA A 90 -11.28 25.55 10.05
N TRP A 91 -10.46 24.99 10.95
CA TRP A 91 -10.87 24.74 12.33
C TRP A 91 -11.23 26.01 13.09
N ALA A 92 -10.44 27.09 12.91
CA ALA A 92 -10.76 28.38 13.51
C ALA A 92 -12.09 28.96 13.02
N ALA A 93 -12.48 28.65 11.77
CA ALA A 93 -13.75 29.01 11.18
C ALA A 93 -14.91 28.02 11.50
N GLY A 94 -14.63 26.95 12.26
CA GLY A 94 -15.63 25.91 12.57
C GLY A 94 -15.98 25.01 11.38
N VAL A 95 -15.15 24.99 10.31
CA VAL A 95 -15.38 24.21 9.11
C VAL A 95 -14.83 22.78 9.32
N PRO A 96 -15.63 21.72 9.09
CA PRO A 96 -15.18 20.34 9.19
C PRO A 96 -14.12 20.01 8.13
N VAL A 97 -13.14 19.19 8.54
CA VAL A 97 -12.06 18.73 7.67
C VAL A 97 -12.24 17.23 7.44
N ASP A 98 -12.12 16.81 6.19
CA ASP A 98 -12.23 15.41 5.75
C ASP A 98 -11.23 15.13 4.61
N ASN A 99 -11.26 13.92 4.06
CA ASN A 99 -10.48 13.52 2.90
C ASN A 99 -11.32 12.73 1.88
N ASP A 100 -10.68 12.32 0.78
CA ASP A 100 -11.29 11.53 -0.29
C ASP A 100 -11.88 10.19 0.20
N ILE A 101 -11.30 9.59 1.24
CA ILE A 101 -11.79 8.32 1.81
C ILE A 101 -13.10 8.53 2.57
N GLY A 102 -13.20 9.57 3.39
CA GLY A 102 -14.46 9.90 4.09
C GLY A 102 -15.58 10.19 3.10
N LEU A 103 -15.29 10.98 2.06
CA LEU A 103 -16.25 11.26 0.98
C LEU A 103 -16.66 9.99 0.21
N PHE A 104 -15.73 9.07 -0.03
CA PHE A 104 -16.02 7.79 -0.67
C PHE A 104 -17.03 6.99 0.16
N PHE A 105 -16.76 6.75 1.44
CA PHE A 105 -17.68 5.98 2.28
C PHE A 105 -19.04 6.66 2.47
N GLN A 106 -19.09 8.00 2.44
CA GLN A 106 -20.34 8.75 2.47
C GLN A 106 -21.17 8.57 1.19
N SER A 107 -20.52 8.37 0.03
CA SER A 107 -21.16 8.50 -1.28
C SER A 107 -21.24 7.20 -2.09
N PHE A 108 -20.54 6.14 -1.66
CA PHE A 108 -20.41 4.90 -2.43
C PHE A 108 -21.71 4.11 -2.53
N ALA A 109 -22.43 3.96 -1.41
CA ALA A 109 -23.73 3.30 -1.40
C ALA A 109 -24.79 4.20 -2.04
N THR A 110 -25.60 3.64 -2.92
CA THR A 110 -26.66 4.38 -3.65
C THR A 110 -27.97 3.62 -3.65
N ASP A 111 -29.09 4.32 -3.85
CA ASP A 111 -30.42 3.73 -3.93
C ASP A 111 -30.57 2.80 -5.16
N ASP A 112 -29.69 2.95 -6.18
CA ASP A 112 -29.65 2.06 -7.34
C ASP A 112 -29.36 0.59 -6.96
N TRP A 113 -28.74 0.37 -5.79
CA TRP A 113 -28.45 -0.99 -5.28
C TRP A 113 -29.68 -1.78 -4.85
N ASP A 114 -30.82 -1.13 -4.68
CA ASP A 114 -32.11 -1.81 -4.39
C ASP A 114 -32.51 -2.78 -5.51
N GLY A 115 -31.98 -2.57 -6.74
CA GLY A 115 -32.16 -3.44 -7.88
C GLY A 115 -31.14 -4.58 -8.04
N PHE A 116 -30.12 -4.65 -7.16
CA PHE A 116 -29.06 -5.65 -7.26
C PHE A 116 -29.46 -6.96 -6.56
N GLU A 117 -29.05 -8.10 -7.12
CA GLU A 117 -29.22 -9.40 -6.46
C GLU A 117 -28.24 -9.56 -5.29
N THR A 118 -27.05 -8.99 -5.44
CA THR A 118 -25.99 -9.02 -4.42
C THR A 118 -25.44 -7.62 -4.18
N THR A 119 -25.54 -7.14 -2.97
CA THR A 119 -25.01 -5.82 -2.57
C THR A 119 -23.50 -5.74 -2.80
N PRO A 120 -23.00 -4.68 -3.44
CA PRO A 120 -21.56 -4.42 -3.54
C PRO A 120 -20.88 -4.34 -2.17
N ARG A 121 -19.61 -4.74 -2.09
CA ARG A 121 -18.87 -4.77 -0.83
C ARG A 121 -17.55 -4.01 -0.94
N VAL A 122 -17.13 -3.44 0.18
CA VAL A 122 -15.85 -2.75 0.31
C VAL A 122 -14.91 -3.54 1.22
N VAL A 123 -13.73 -3.88 0.69
CA VAL A 123 -12.61 -4.45 1.42
C VAL A 123 -11.56 -3.38 1.60
N ALA A 124 -11.22 -3.01 2.83
CA ALA A 124 -10.19 -2.02 3.11
C ALA A 124 -8.95 -2.66 3.74
N VAL A 125 -7.78 -2.45 3.15
CA VAL A 125 -6.51 -3.03 3.57
C VAL A 125 -5.58 -1.94 4.10
N THR A 126 -5.16 -2.07 5.35
CA THR A 126 -4.15 -1.21 5.99
C THR A 126 -3.05 -2.03 6.65
N GLY A 127 -2.04 -1.38 7.18
CA GLY A 127 -0.87 -1.96 7.84
C GLY A 127 0.40 -1.18 7.51
N SER A 128 1.53 -1.59 8.02
CA SER A 128 2.82 -0.97 7.68
C SER A 128 3.33 -1.52 6.35
N ASN A 129 3.44 -2.81 6.22
CA ASN A 129 3.98 -3.51 5.05
C ASN A 129 2.97 -4.49 4.45
N GLY A 130 3.13 -4.82 3.16
CA GLY A 130 2.31 -5.83 2.48
C GLY A 130 0.93 -5.37 1.99
N LYS A 131 0.49 -4.15 2.30
CA LYS A 131 -0.81 -3.61 1.88
C LYS A 131 -1.07 -3.79 0.39
N SER A 132 -0.19 -3.27 -0.46
CA SER A 132 -0.38 -3.30 -1.92
C SER A 132 -0.40 -4.71 -2.48
N THR A 133 0.50 -5.59 -2.00
CA THR A 133 0.51 -7.00 -2.41
C THR A 133 -0.79 -7.71 -2.01
N THR A 134 -1.24 -7.49 -0.76
CA THR A 134 -2.50 -8.06 -0.26
C THR A 134 -3.69 -7.56 -1.07
N SER A 135 -3.81 -6.25 -1.30
CA SER A 135 -4.91 -5.65 -2.06
C SER A 135 -4.92 -6.12 -3.51
N ALA A 136 -3.77 -6.13 -4.18
CA ALA A 136 -3.67 -6.60 -5.55
C ALA A 136 -3.94 -8.11 -5.68
N LEU A 137 -3.50 -8.92 -4.72
CA LEU A 137 -3.77 -10.35 -4.70
C LEU A 137 -5.26 -10.64 -4.46
N ILE A 138 -5.93 -9.90 -3.56
CA ILE A 138 -7.39 -10.01 -3.38
C ILE A 138 -8.10 -9.67 -4.69
N HIS A 139 -7.76 -8.54 -5.30
CA HIS A 139 -8.35 -8.13 -6.57
C HIS A 139 -8.14 -9.18 -7.68
N HIS A 140 -6.92 -9.72 -7.81
CA HIS A 140 -6.59 -10.76 -8.77
C HIS A 140 -7.42 -12.03 -8.54
N ILE A 141 -7.51 -12.51 -7.30
CA ILE A 141 -8.29 -13.71 -6.97
C ILE A 141 -9.78 -13.51 -7.32
N LEU A 142 -10.35 -12.34 -7.03
CA LEU A 142 -11.72 -12.02 -7.36
C LEU A 142 -11.94 -12.03 -8.89
N ALA A 143 -11.08 -11.36 -9.64
CA ALA A 143 -11.14 -11.28 -11.09
C ALA A 143 -11.01 -12.65 -11.75
N GLU A 144 -10.01 -13.46 -11.37
CA GLU A 144 -9.81 -14.83 -11.87
C GLU A 144 -10.98 -15.77 -11.49
N SER A 145 -11.66 -15.47 -10.39
CA SER A 145 -12.87 -16.21 -9.98
C SER A 145 -14.16 -15.72 -10.66
N GLY A 146 -14.05 -14.81 -11.63
CA GLY A 146 -15.19 -14.23 -12.37
C GLY A 146 -16.04 -13.24 -11.57
N ARG A 147 -15.55 -12.78 -10.39
CA ARG A 147 -16.27 -11.82 -9.58
C ARG A 147 -15.85 -10.40 -9.95
N PRO A 148 -16.79 -9.49 -10.28
CA PRO A 148 -16.48 -8.10 -10.57
C PRO A 148 -15.70 -7.48 -9.40
N ALA A 149 -14.61 -6.79 -9.71
CA ALA A 149 -13.81 -6.13 -8.68
C ALA A 149 -13.10 -4.89 -9.22
N GLN A 150 -12.95 -3.87 -8.36
CA GLN A 150 -12.15 -2.68 -8.62
C GLN A 150 -11.07 -2.52 -7.54
N LEU A 151 -9.90 -2.01 -7.93
CA LEU A 151 -8.77 -1.74 -7.04
C LEU A 151 -8.50 -0.24 -6.97
N ALA A 152 -8.51 0.33 -5.76
CA ALA A 152 -8.39 1.77 -5.56
C ALA A 152 -7.64 2.16 -4.28
N GLY A 153 -7.37 3.44 -4.13
CA GLY A 153 -6.69 4.03 -2.97
C GLY A 153 -5.24 4.37 -3.24
N ASN A 154 -4.32 3.89 -2.41
CA ASN A 154 -2.88 4.12 -2.58
C ASN A 154 -2.27 3.39 -3.79
N ILE A 155 -2.95 2.37 -4.29
CA ILE A 155 -2.64 1.70 -5.56
C ILE A 155 -3.89 1.67 -6.43
N GLY A 156 -3.70 1.45 -7.73
CA GLY A 156 -4.81 1.49 -8.68
C GLY A 156 -5.33 2.90 -8.93
N ARG A 157 -6.64 3.05 -8.95
CA ARG A 157 -7.33 4.33 -9.18
C ARG A 157 -7.51 5.12 -7.88
N GLY A 158 -7.73 6.44 -7.98
CA GLY A 158 -8.23 7.22 -6.84
C GLY A 158 -9.61 6.72 -6.39
N VAL A 159 -9.92 6.77 -5.10
CA VAL A 159 -11.15 6.16 -4.57
C VAL A 159 -12.43 6.77 -5.14
N LEU A 160 -12.43 8.07 -5.45
CA LEU A 160 -13.55 8.73 -6.10
C LEU A 160 -13.53 8.64 -7.64
N ASP A 161 -12.43 8.14 -8.21
CA ASP A 161 -12.23 8.01 -9.65
C ASP A 161 -12.63 6.63 -10.21
N ILE A 162 -13.08 5.72 -9.35
CA ILE A 162 -13.58 4.41 -9.77
C ILE A 162 -14.96 4.51 -10.42
N ASP A 163 -15.36 3.44 -11.10
CA ASP A 163 -16.68 3.37 -11.72
C ASP A 163 -17.76 3.12 -10.65
N PRO A 164 -19.04 3.54 -10.89
CA PRO A 164 -20.15 3.13 -10.05
C PRO A 164 -20.18 1.60 -9.89
N ALA A 165 -20.53 1.15 -8.70
CA ALA A 165 -20.51 -0.28 -8.39
C ALA A 165 -21.56 -1.05 -9.23
N ARG A 166 -21.17 -2.26 -9.63
CA ARG A 166 -22.04 -3.22 -10.30
C ARG A 166 -22.57 -4.25 -9.29
N ASP A 167 -23.61 -4.96 -9.66
CA ASP A 167 -24.19 -6.05 -8.86
C ASP A 167 -23.08 -7.04 -8.41
N GLY A 168 -23.01 -7.29 -7.10
CA GLY A 168 -22.04 -8.19 -6.48
C GLY A 168 -20.57 -7.76 -6.55
N GLU A 169 -20.28 -6.54 -7.02
CA GLU A 169 -18.91 -6.06 -7.16
C GLU A 169 -18.21 -5.86 -5.82
N VAL A 170 -16.91 -6.09 -5.80
CA VAL A 170 -16.06 -5.84 -4.64
C VAL A 170 -15.08 -4.73 -4.93
N VAL A 171 -15.12 -3.66 -4.15
CA VAL A 171 -14.10 -2.60 -4.20
C VAL A 171 -13.02 -2.90 -3.17
N VAL A 172 -11.79 -3.08 -3.63
CA VAL A 172 -10.63 -3.32 -2.78
C VAL A 172 -9.85 -2.03 -2.63
N LEU A 173 -9.79 -1.50 -1.42
CA LEU A 173 -9.11 -0.25 -1.08
C LEU A 173 -7.79 -0.50 -0.36
N GLU A 174 -6.69 0.04 -0.86
CA GLU A 174 -5.46 0.17 -0.08
C GLU A 174 -5.44 1.50 0.65
N LEU A 175 -5.40 1.50 1.99
CA LEU A 175 -5.45 2.70 2.81
C LEU A 175 -4.18 2.90 3.64
N SER A 176 -3.62 4.12 3.54
CA SER A 176 -2.53 4.57 4.40
C SER A 176 -3.05 5.04 5.77
N SER A 177 -2.13 5.17 6.76
CA SER A 177 -2.48 5.76 8.06
C SER A 177 -2.94 7.22 7.95
N TYR A 178 -2.41 7.99 7.01
CA TYR A 178 -2.85 9.37 6.78
C TYR A 178 -4.31 9.46 6.34
N GLN A 179 -4.72 8.52 5.48
CA GLN A 179 -6.09 8.45 4.98
C GLN A 179 -7.06 8.01 6.08
N THR A 180 -6.72 6.96 6.83
CA THR A 180 -7.58 6.49 7.92
C THR A 180 -7.65 7.45 9.09
N ASP A 181 -6.59 8.22 9.35
CA ASP A 181 -6.54 9.17 10.47
C ASP A 181 -7.48 10.38 10.27
N LEU A 182 -7.57 10.89 9.05
CA LEU A 182 -8.37 12.07 8.74
C LEU A 182 -9.81 11.75 8.31
N ALA A 183 -10.08 10.59 7.70
CA ALA A 183 -11.39 10.22 7.19
C ALA A 183 -12.48 10.30 8.28
N ARG A 184 -13.60 10.95 8.00
CA ARG A 184 -14.73 11.07 8.93
C ARG A 184 -15.67 9.87 8.90
N ALA A 185 -15.72 9.15 7.79
CA ALA A 185 -16.47 7.90 7.65
C ALA A 185 -15.53 6.77 7.23
N LEU A 186 -15.62 5.62 7.90
CA LEU A 186 -14.85 4.41 7.63
C LEU A 186 -15.75 3.20 7.90
N THR A 187 -16.48 2.74 6.89
CA THR A 187 -17.47 1.67 7.01
C THR A 187 -17.25 0.55 6.00
N PRO A 188 -16.05 -0.10 5.97
CA PRO A 188 -15.82 -1.24 5.09
C PRO A 188 -16.57 -2.48 5.58
N ASP A 189 -16.99 -3.36 4.66
CA ASP A 189 -17.55 -4.68 5.01
C ASP A 189 -16.48 -5.62 5.56
N VAL A 190 -15.27 -5.57 4.98
CA VAL A 190 -14.11 -6.33 5.45
C VAL A 190 -12.92 -5.40 5.64
N ALA A 191 -12.33 -5.40 6.83
CA ALA A 191 -11.11 -4.65 7.09
C ALA A 191 -9.92 -5.58 7.37
N VAL A 192 -8.75 -5.22 6.85
CA VAL A 192 -7.51 -5.98 7.00
C VAL A 192 -6.45 -5.11 7.67
N LEU A 193 -5.87 -5.61 8.76
CA LEU A 193 -4.59 -5.14 9.29
C LEU A 193 -3.51 -6.19 8.98
N THR A 194 -2.58 -5.88 8.08
CA THR A 194 -1.53 -6.83 7.70
C THR A 194 -0.51 -7.01 8.83
N ASN A 195 0.11 -5.93 9.28
CA ASN A 195 1.11 -5.88 10.34
C ASN A 195 1.31 -4.43 10.80
N LEU A 196 2.05 -4.26 11.91
CA LEU A 196 2.43 -2.95 12.41
C LEU A 196 3.92 -2.93 12.76
N SER A 197 4.69 -2.14 12.03
CA SER A 197 6.07 -1.79 12.35
C SER A 197 6.23 -0.27 12.38
N PRO A 198 7.17 0.31 13.14
CA PRO A 198 7.36 1.75 13.22
C PRO A 198 7.55 2.38 11.84
N ASP A 199 6.69 3.32 11.47
CA ASP A 199 6.78 4.12 10.24
C ASP A 199 6.01 5.43 10.46
N HIS A 200 6.44 6.51 9.82
CA HIS A 200 5.76 7.82 9.86
C HIS A 200 5.46 8.34 11.27
N LEU A 201 6.34 8.08 12.26
CA LEU A 201 6.10 8.39 13.66
C LEU A 201 6.00 9.91 13.94
N ASP A 202 6.71 10.71 13.15
CA ASP A 202 6.65 12.18 13.12
C ASP A 202 5.25 12.72 12.79
N ARG A 203 4.52 12.00 11.92
CA ARG A 203 3.18 12.38 11.44
C ARG A 203 2.04 11.93 12.37
N HIS A 204 2.31 11.05 13.34
CA HIS A 204 1.32 10.45 14.24
C HIS A 204 1.65 10.62 15.74
N ALA A 205 2.55 11.53 16.12
CA ALA A 205 3.02 11.67 17.49
C ALA A 205 3.55 10.35 18.10
N GLY A 206 4.24 9.52 17.30
CA GLY A 206 4.84 8.27 17.72
C GLY A 206 4.02 7.02 17.40
N HIS A 207 4.48 5.88 17.92
CA HIS A 207 3.94 4.55 17.57
C HIS A 207 2.47 4.37 17.97
N GLY A 208 2.08 4.88 19.15
CA GLY A 208 0.69 4.80 19.63
C GLY A 208 -0.30 5.52 18.73
N GLY A 209 0.03 6.72 18.27
CA GLY A 209 -0.81 7.48 17.32
C GLY A 209 -0.88 6.80 15.95
N TYR A 210 0.23 6.24 15.48
CA TYR A 210 0.25 5.47 14.23
C TYR A 210 -0.66 4.23 14.29
N PHE A 211 -0.64 3.50 15.41
CA PHE A 211 -1.58 2.40 15.65
C PHE A 211 -3.03 2.90 15.72
N ALA A 212 -3.28 3.98 16.48
CA ALA A 212 -4.61 4.55 16.62
C ALA A 212 -5.23 4.95 15.29
N ALA A 213 -4.44 5.59 14.40
CA ALA A 213 -4.86 5.96 13.06
C ALA A 213 -5.36 4.75 12.24
N LYS A 214 -4.63 3.63 12.26
CA LYS A 214 -5.03 2.42 11.54
C LYS A 214 -6.20 1.69 12.21
N ARG A 215 -6.24 1.71 13.55
CA ARG A 215 -7.31 1.08 14.34
C ARG A 215 -8.69 1.69 14.05
N ARG A 216 -8.76 2.96 13.63
CA ARG A 216 -10.03 3.61 13.25
C ARG A 216 -10.82 2.81 12.21
N LEU A 217 -10.13 2.11 11.30
CA LEU A 217 -10.78 1.24 10.30
C LEU A 217 -11.62 0.11 10.92
N PHE A 218 -11.41 -0.21 12.19
CA PHE A 218 -12.06 -1.31 12.92
C PHE A 218 -12.98 -0.84 14.03
N ALA A 219 -13.05 0.46 14.32
CA ALA A 219 -13.69 0.99 15.53
C ALA A 219 -15.09 1.53 15.29
N GLU A 220 -15.26 2.48 14.39
CA GLU A 220 -16.50 3.23 14.20
C GLU A 220 -17.35 2.57 13.10
N GLY A 221 -18.51 2.00 13.48
CA GLY A 221 -19.35 1.28 12.53
C GLY A 221 -18.73 0.00 11.94
N GLY A 222 -17.65 -0.43 12.52
CA GLY A 222 -16.65 -1.39 12.12
C GLY A 222 -17.07 -2.51 11.14
N PRO A 223 -16.11 -3.20 10.54
CA PRO A 223 -16.40 -4.18 9.50
C PRO A 223 -17.21 -5.36 10.01
N ASP A 224 -17.99 -6.00 9.13
CA ASP A 224 -18.62 -7.30 9.41
C ASP A 224 -17.56 -8.35 9.73
N ARG A 225 -16.40 -8.27 9.07
CA ARG A 225 -15.25 -9.16 9.26
C ARG A 225 -13.94 -8.39 9.37
N ALA A 226 -13.13 -8.73 10.37
CA ALA A 226 -11.80 -8.20 10.57
C ALA A 226 -10.75 -9.29 10.32
N VAL A 227 -9.83 -9.08 9.40
CA VAL A 227 -8.69 -9.95 9.11
C VAL A 227 -7.45 -9.31 9.72
N ILE A 228 -6.89 -9.93 10.75
CA ILE A 228 -5.85 -9.31 11.58
C ILE A 228 -4.58 -10.16 11.58
N GLY A 229 -3.46 -9.56 11.15
CA GLY A 229 -2.12 -10.12 11.34
C GLY A 229 -1.74 -10.09 12.82
N VAL A 230 -1.44 -11.26 13.40
CA VAL A 230 -1.18 -11.41 14.86
C VAL A 230 0.27 -11.76 15.18
N ASP A 231 1.18 -11.53 14.25
CA ASP A 231 2.62 -11.77 14.50
C ASP A 231 3.18 -10.73 15.50
N GLU A 232 2.69 -9.47 15.49
CA GLU A 232 3.05 -8.39 16.42
C GLU A 232 2.02 -8.23 17.56
N ASN A 233 2.43 -7.52 18.63
CA ASN A 233 1.62 -7.31 19.85
C ASN A 233 0.34 -6.53 19.57
N GLU A 234 0.41 -5.49 18.74
CA GLU A 234 -0.69 -4.61 18.41
C GLU A 234 -1.79 -5.35 17.64
N GLY A 235 -1.39 -6.24 16.72
CA GLY A 235 -2.33 -7.12 16.01
C GLY A 235 -3.03 -8.08 16.96
N ARG A 236 -2.29 -8.72 17.89
CA ARG A 236 -2.87 -9.58 18.92
C ARG A 236 -3.85 -8.82 19.84
N TYR A 237 -3.43 -7.61 20.25
CA TYR A 237 -4.30 -6.76 21.08
C TYR A 237 -5.60 -6.42 20.34
N LEU A 238 -5.51 -5.97 19.09
CA LEU A 238 -6.68 -5.61 18.29
C LEU A 238 -7.61 -6.82 18.05
N ALA A 239 -7.04 -7.97 17.68
CA ALA A 239 -7.79 -9.20 17.46
C ALA A 239 -8.57 -9.62 18.71
N ASN A 240 -7.92 -9.60 19.89
CA ASN A 240 -8.56 -9.93 21.16
C ASN A 240 -9.65 -8.93 21.53
N GLN A 241 -9.42 -7.62 21.32
CA GLN A 241 -10.40 -6.59 21.60
C GLN A 241 -11.67 -6.75 20.74
N LEU A 242 -11.50 -7.02 19.46
CA LEU A 242 -12.63 -7.21 18.54
C LEU A 242 -13.41 -8.51 18.81
N ALA A 243 -12.72 -9.58 19.17
CA ALA A 243 -13.35 -10.87 19.51
C ALA A 243 -14.22 -10.76 20.77
N GLN A 244 -13.81 -10.00 21.80
CA GLN A 244 -14.57 -9.81 23.03
C GLN A 244 -15.89 -9.05 22.82
N GLY A 245 -15.95 -8.16 21.83
CA GLY A 245 -17.11 -7.27 21.61
C GLY A 245 -18.20 -7.83 20.69
N ALA A 246 -17.91 -8.80 19.81
CA ALA A 246 -18.79 -9.15 18.69
C ALA A 246 -18.95 -10.66 18.42
N GLY A 247 -18.41 -11.51 19.27
CA GLY A 247 -18.39 -12.97 19.07
C GLY A 247 -17.21 -13.45 18.21
N ASP A 248 -16.92 -14.75 18.33
CA ASP A 248 -15.69 -15.37 17.81
C ASP A 248 -15.53 -15.33 16.30
N ASP A 249 -16.64 -15.31 15.55
CA ASP A 249 -16.59 -15.41 14.09
C ASP A 249 -16.24 -14.10 13.36
N ARG A 250 -16.25 -12.96 14.06
CA ARG A 250 -15.95 -11.65 13.45
C ARG A 250 -14.48 -11.49 13.06
N VAL A 251 -13.57 -12.17 13.76
CA VAL A 251 -12.13 -12.01 13.59
C VAL A 251 -11.51 -13.22 12.93
N VAL A 252 -10.80 -13.01 11.83
CA VAL A 252 -9.91 -13.99 11.23
C VAL A 252 -8.47 -13.64 11.58
N GLN A 253 -7.82 -14.47 12.39
CA GLN A 253 -6.42 -14.27 12.75
C GLN A 253 -5.48 -14.80 11.67
N VAL A 254 -4.47 -14.00 11.29
CA VAL A 254 -3.50 -14.35 10.26
C VAL A 254 -2.08 -14.31 10.81
N SER A 255 -1.26 -15.31 10.46
CA SER A 255 0.17 -15.36 10.85
C SER A 255 1.03 -16.00 9.78
N SER A 256 2.28 -15.58 9.67
CA SER A 256 3.32 -16.27 8.88
C SER A 256 4.38 -16.95 9.75
N GLY A 257 4.34 -16.77 11.06
CA GLY A 257 5.30 -17.30 12.03
C GLY A 257 4.72 -18.34 13.00
N GLN A 258 3.42 -18.22 13.31
CA GLN A 258 2.80 -18.98 14.40
C GLN A 258 1.73 -19.94 13.87
N LYS A 259 1.55 -21.06 14.59
CA LYS A 259 0.42 -21.98 14.38
C LYS A 259 -0.76 -21.49 15.22
N LEU A 260 -1.89 -21.16 14.59
CA LEU A 260 -3.08 -20.57 15.22
C LEU A 260 -4.25 -21.56 15.20
N THR A 261 -4.15 -22.65 15.94
CA THR A 261 -5.22 -23.68 15.97
C THR A 261 -6.29 -23.47 17.01
N GLU A 262 -6.09 -22.54 17.96
CA GLU A 262 -7.02 -22.28 19.05
C GLU A 262 -8.01 -21.14 18.73
N ALA A 263 -7.71 -20.32 17.72
CA ALA A 263 -8.62 -19.27 17.28
C ALA A 263 -9.87 -19.88 16.59
N ALA A 264 -11.02 -19.22 16.76
CA ALA A 264 -12.26 -19.65 16.12
C ALA A 264 -12.12 -19.75 14.61
N TRP A 265 -11.44 -18.77 14.02
CA TRP A 265 -11.05 -18.80 12.61
C TRP A 265 -9.64 -18.23 12.42
N SER A 266 -8.78 -19.02 11.80
CA SER A 266 -7.42 -18.61 11.51
C SER A 266 -6.92 -19.12 10.16
N VAL A 267 -5.98 -18.33 9.59
CA VAL A 267 -5.23 -18.68 8.38
C VAL A 267 -3.76 -18.39 8.64
N PHE A 268 -2.91 -19.38 8.56
CA PHE A 268 -1.49 -19.19 8.83
C PHE A 268 -0.60 -19.98 7.86
N ALA A 269 0.62 -19.48 7.66
CA ALA A 269 1.60 -20.14 6.81
C ALA A 269 2.74 -20.69 7.66
N ARG A 270 3.12 -21.95 7.41
CA ARG A 270 4.32 -22.57 7.98
C ARG A 270 5.03 -23.42 6.94
N LYS A 271 6.36 -23.28 6.86
CA LYS A 271 7.20 -24.02 5.92
C LYS A 271 6.71 -23.92 4.46
N GLY A 272 6.13 -22.77 4.09
CA GLY A 272 5.60 -22.53 2.76
C GLY A 272 4.19 -23.10 2.49
N PHE A 273 3.51 -23.64 3.49
CA PHE A 273 2.13 -24.11 3.37
C PHE A 273 1.19 -23.17 4.13
N LEU A 274 0.21 -22.61 3.44
CA LEU A 274 -0.94 -21.96 4.03
C LEU A 274 -1.92 -23.00 4.55
N SER A 275 -2.48 -22.79 5.74
CA SER A 275 -3.49 -23.62 6.35
C SER A 275 -4.62 -22.80 6.93
N GLU A 276 -5.87 -23.12 6.59
CA GLU A 276 -7.08 -22.56 7.21
C GLU A 276 -7.58 -23.50 8.31
N TYR A 277 -7.85 -22.92 9.49
CA TYR A 277 -8.47 -23.63 10.61
C TYR A 277 -9.76 -22.94 11.03
N ARG A 278 -10.78 -23.73 11.31
CA ARG A 278 -12.06 -23.33 11.89
C ARG A 278 -12.36 -24.18 13.13
N HIS A 279 -12.48 -23.53 14.28
CA HIS A 279 -12.77 -24.23 15.56
C HIS A 279 -11.86 -25.47 15.78
N GLY A 280 -10.56 -25.26 15.61
CA GLY A 280 -9.54 -26.32 15.79
C GLY A 280 -9.44 -27.35 14.67
N ARG A 281 -10.26 -27.30 13.62
CA ARG A 281 -10.22 -28.22 12.47
C ARG A 281 -9.60 -27.55 11.24
N GLN A 282 -8.70 -28.23 10.58
CA GLN A 282 -8.15 -27.79 9.29
C GLN A 282 -9.22 -27.99 8.19
N VAL A 283 -9.51 -26.92 7.48
CA VAL A 283 -10.55 -26.88 6.41
C VAL A 283 -9.97 -26.53 5.04
N GLY A 284 -8.70 -26.12 4.97
CA GLY A 284 -8.00 -25.81 3.72
C GLY A 284 -6.50 -25.82 3.88
N SER A 285 -5.77 -26.09 2.79
CA SER A 285 -4.31 -25.96 2.71
C SER A 285 -3.89 -25.65 1.27
N ILE A 286 -2.89 -24.77 1.09
CA ILE A 286 -2.31 -24.38 -0.20
C ILE A 286 -0.78 -24.42 -0.08
N ASP A 287 -0.08 -24.97 -1.08
CA ASP A 287 1.38 -24.86 -1.20
C ASP A 287 1.76 -23.53 -1.85
N LEU A 288 2.31 -22.61 -1.04
CA LEU A 288 2.72 -21.27 -1.50
C LEU A 288 4.08 -21.24 -2.20
N ARG A 289 4.88 -22.29 -2.10
CA ARG A 289 6.26 -22.33 -2.61
C ARG A 289 6.32 -22.33 -4.14
N SER A 290 5.26 -22.81 -4.78
CA SER A 290 5.13 -22.86 -6.24
C SER A 290 4.59 -21.55 -6.86
N ILE A 291 4.18 -20.57 -6.04
CA ILE A 291 3.57 -19.33 -6.54
C ILE A 291 4.66 -18.29 -6.81
N ALA A 292 5.06 -18.17 -8.08
CA ALA A 292 6.18 -17.32 -8.49
C ALA A 292 5.96 -15.82 -8.14
N GLY A 293 4.72 -15.34 -8.17
CA GLY A 293 4.38 -13.95 -7.85
C GLY A 293 4.40 -13.60 -6.34
N LEU A 294 4.67 -14.58 -5.47
CA LEU A 294 4.68 -14.42 -4.00
C LEU A 294 6.00 -14.90 -3.37
N PRO A 295 7.18 -14.43 -3.82
CA PRO A 295 8.45 -14.89 -3.29
C PRO A 295 8.67 -14.41 -1.85
N GLY A 296 9.28 -15.28 -1.03
CA GLY A 296 9.71 -14.94 0.34
C GLY A 296 8.62 -15.08 1.41
N ALA A 297 9.06 -15.27 2.65
CA ALA A 297 8.17 -15.56 3.79
C ALA A 297 7.20 -14.41 4.13
N HIS A 298 7.58 -13.16 3.87
CA HIS A 298 6.71 -12.00 4.08
C HIS A 298 5.48 -12.01 3.16
N ASN A 299 5.60 -12.56 1.95
CA ASN A 299 4.47 -12.74 1.05
C ASN A 299 3.53 -13.88 1.49
N HIS A 300 4.00 -14.79 2.32
CA HIS A 300 3.12 -15.81 2.92
C HIS A 300 2.08 -15.18 3.86
N GLN A 301 2.43 -14.11 4.61
CA GLN A 301 1.46 -13.36 5.42
C GLN A 301 0.44 -12.66 4.52
N ASN A 302 0.91 -12.01 3.44
CA ASN A 302 0.03 -11.36 2.46
C ASN A 302 -0.93 -12.36 1.79
N ALA A 303 -0.43 -13.56 1.44
CA ALA A 303 -1.24 -14.65 0.89
C ALA A 303 -2.30 -15.14 1.89
N CYS A 304 -1.94 -15.31 3.17
CA CYS A 304 -2.89 -15.69 4.22
C CYS A 304 -3.98 -14.63 4.40
N ALA A 305 -3.63 -13.35 4.39
CA ALA A 305 -4.60 -12.26 4.50
C ALA A 305 -5.55 -12.21 3.29
N ALA A 306 -5.01 -12.29 2.07
CA ALA A 306 -5.83 -12.33 0.85
C ALA A 306 -6.74 -13.55 0.79
N TYR A 307 -6.21 -14.73 1.14
CA TYR A 307 -7.01 -15.95 1.27
C TYR A 307 -8.17 -15.76 2.26
N ALA A 308 -7.88 -15.26 3.46
CA ALA A 308 -8.88 -15.01 4.50
C ALA A 308 -9.99 -14.09 4.00
N VAL A 309 -9.65 -12.95 3.35
CA VAL A 309 -10.63 -12.04 2.74
C VAL A 309 -11.50 -12.76 1.71
N CYS A 310 -10.90 -13.47 0.76
CA CYS A 310 -11.65 -14.18 -0.28
C CYS A 310 -12.56 -15.28 0.32
N ARG A 311 -12.14 -15.92 1.41
CA ARG A 311 -12.98 -16.84 2.17
C ARG A 311 -14.16 -16.15 2.85
N THR A 312 -13.98 -14.94 3.39
CA THR A 312 -15.09 -14.15 3.97
C THR A 312 -16.09 -13.70 2.92
N LEU A 313 -15.62 -13.51 1.68
CA LEU A 313 -16.45 -13.17 0.53
C LEU A 313 -17.14 -14.40 -0.12
N GLY A 314 -16.93 -15.61 0.43
CA GLY A 314 -17.63 -16.83 0.02
C GLY A 314 -16.89 -17.68 -1.02
N LEU A 315 -15.65 -17.34 -1.43
CA LEU A 315 -14.92 -18.15 -2.39
C LEU A 315 -14.45 -19.46 -1.76
N GLY A 316 -14.50 -20.55 -2.53
CA GLY A 316 -14.00 -21.86 -2.11
C GLY A 316 -12.47 -21.96 -2.13
N PRO A 317 -11.84 -22.78 -1.26
CA PRO A 317 -10.37 -22.91 -1.19
C PRO A 317 -9.71 -23.26 -2.53
N ARG A 318 -10.32 -24.14 -3.33
CA ARG A 318 -9.76 -24.56 -4.63
C ARG A 318 -9.77 -23.42 -5.68
N ALA A 319 -10.82 -22.61 -5.70
CA ALA A 319 -10.88 -21.45 -6.59
C ALA A 319 -9.82 -20.40 -6.23
N ILE A 320 -9.62 -20.15 -4.93
CA ILE A 320 -8.57 -19.25 -4.44
C ILE A 320 -7.18 -19.78 -4.79
N GLU A 321 -6.92 -21.08 -4.59
CA GLU A 321 -5.65 -21.71 -4.93
C GLU A 321 -5.34 -21.57 -6.43
N ALA A 322 -6.29 -21.90 -7.30
CA ALA A 322 -6.12 -21.78 -8.74
C ALA A 322 -5.79 -20.33 -9.17
N ALA A 323 -6.50 -19.35 -8.61
CA ALA A 323 -6.25 -17.94 -8.88
C ALA A 323 -4.90 -17.46 -8.33
N MET A 324 -4.46 -17.93 -7.17
CA MET A 324 -3.14 -17.61 -6.62
C MET A 324 -2.00 -18.10 -7.51
N GLN A 325 -2.14 -19.27 -8.18
CA GLN A 325 -1.12 -19.81 -9.07
C GLN A 325 -0.85 -18.92 -10.29
N SER A 326 -1.85 -18.20 -10.78
CA SER A 326 -1.73 -17.26 -11.91
C SER A 326 -1.29 -15.86 -11.50
N TYR A 327 -1.11 -15.57 -10.19
CA TYR A 327 -0.75 -14.23 -9.72
C TYR A 327 0.66 -13.82 -10.17
N PRO A 328 0.81 -12.78 -10.99
CA PRO A 328 2.11 -12.40 -11.55
C PRO A 328 3.00 -11.62 -10.57
N GLY A 329 2.47 -11.24 -9.40
CA GLY A 329 3.10 -10.26 -8.51
C GLY A 329 2.78 -8.81 -8.90
N LEU A 330 3.30 -7.88 -8.10
CA LEU A 330 3.20 -6.45 -8.41
C LEU A 330 4.46 -5.98 -9.13
N PRO A 331 4.34 -5.10 -10.13
CA PRO A 331 5.49 -4.42 -10.72
C PRO A 331 6.33 -3.75 -9.62
N HIS A 332 7.65 -3.83 -9.76
CA HIS A 332 8.62 -3.22 -8.86
C HIS A 332 8.57 -3.70 -7.39
N ARG A 333 7.97 -4.88 -7.13
CA ARG A 333 7.93 -5.52 -5.80
C ARG A 333 8.38 -6.97 -5.90
N SER A 334 9.64 -7.22 -5.58
CA SER A 334 10.29 -8.54 -5.76
C SER A 334 9.96 -9.18 -7.11
N GLN A 335 9.78 -8.34 -8.13
CA GLN A 335 9.37 -8.72 -9.48
C GLN A 335 10.52 -9.44 -10.17
N LEU A 336 10.33 -10.69 -10.56
CA LEU A 336 11.27 -11.37 -11.45
C LEU A 336 11.20 -10.72 -12.85
N VAL A 337 12.31 -10.11 -13.26
CA VAL A 337 12.43 -9.41 -14.56
C VAL A 337 12.94 -10.37 -15.63
N ALA A 338 13.97 -11.14 -15.29
CA ALA A 338 14.58 -12.11 -16.18
C ALA A 338 15.32 -13.19 -15.39
N GLU A 339 15.54 -14.33 -16.05
CA GLU A 339 16.46 -15.37 -15.59
C GLU A 339 17.33 -15.80 -16.76
N ARG A 340 18.65 -15.84 -16.57
CA ARG A 340 19.61 -16.28 -17.57
C ARG A 340 20.81 -16.98 -16.92
N ASP A 341 21.19 -18.13 -17.44
CA ASP A 341 22.33 -18.93 -16.98
C ASP A 341 22.31 -19.22 -15.47
N GLY A 342 21.10 -19.36 -14.90
CA GLY A 342 20.90 -19.60 -13.48
C GLY A 342 21.02 -18.34 -12.61
N VAL A 343 21.17 -17.15 -13.21
CA VAL A 343 21.14 -15.84 -12.54
C VAL A 343 19.76 -15.23 -12.69
N ARG A 344 19.15 -14.81 -11.58
CA ARG A 344 17.84 -14.12 -11.58
C ARG A 344 18.01 -12.62 -11.40
N PHE A 345 17.25 -11.83 -12.15
CA PHE A 345 17.18 -10.36 -12.03
C PHE A 345 15.86 -9.99 -11.40
N VAL A 346 15.91 -9.38 -10.21
CA VAL A 346 14.73 -9.09 -9.40
C VAL A 346 14.63 -7.61 -9.10
N ASN A 347 13.47 -7.03 -9.44
CA ASN A 347 13.15 -5.62 -9.26
C ASN A 347 12.29 -5.43 -8.01
N ASP A 348 12.85 -4.85 -6.97
CA ASP A 348 12.15 -4.37 -5.78
C ASP A 348 12.39 -2.87 -5.54
N SER A 349 12.24 -2.07 -6.62
CA SER A 349 12.42 -0.61 -6.55
C SER A 349 11.51 0.05 -5.51
N LYS A 350 10.41 -0.59 -5.12
CA LYS A 350 9.51 -0.14 -4.06
C LYS A 350 10.12 -0.24 -2.66
N ALA A 351 11.22 -0.96 -2.45
CA ALA A 351 11.96 -1.00 -1.19
C ALA A 351 12.65 0.34 -0.91
N THR A 352 11.87 1.40 -0.72
CA THR A 352 12.31 2.80 -0.55
C THR A 352 12.71 3.15 0.88
N ASN A 353 12.77 2.18 1.76
CA ASN A 353 13.22 2.31 3.15
C ASN A 353 13.99 1.06 3.59
N VAL A 354 14.69 1.20 4.70
CA VAL A 354 15.58 0.18 5.27
C VAL A 354 14.83 -1.11 5.64
N ASP A 355 13.64 -1.01 6.26
CA ASP A 355 12.83 -2.18 6.66
C ASP A 355 12.37 -3.01 5.45
N SER A 356 11.94 -2.35 4.37
CA SER A 356 11.56 -3.03 3.14
C SER A 356 12.77 -3.70 2.46
N ALA A 357 13.92 -3.02 2.42
CA ALA A 357 15.14 -3.60 1.87
C ALA A 357 15.65 -4.78 2.69
N ALA A 358 15.56 -4.72 4.04
CA ALA A 358 15.91 -5.84 4.91
C ALA A 358 15.10 -7.10 4.56
N LYS A 359 13.80 -6.95 4.32
CA LYS A 359 12.92 -8.06 3.91
C LYS A 359 13.30 -8.63 2.53
N ALA A 360 13.66 -7.75 1.60
CA ALA A 360 14.13 -8.17 0.27
C ALA A 360 15.45 -8.95 0.35
N LEU A 361 16.39 -8.51 1.20
CA LEU A 361 17.67 -9.20 1.41
C LEU A 361 17.50 -10.58 2.07
N GLN A 362 16.48 -10.76 2.90
CA GLN A 362 16.17 -12.07 3.51
C GLN A 362 15.58 -13.09 2.53
N ALA A 363 15.02 -12.61 1.41
CA ALA A 363 14.28 -13.48 0.49
C ALA A 363 15.19 -14.39 -0.35
N PHE A 364 16.50 -14.08 -0.44
CA PHE A 364 17.42 -14.79 -1.33
C PHE A 364 18.73 -15.15 -0.62
N PRO A 365 19.35 -16.30 -0.94
CA PRO A 365 20.54 -16.77 -0.22
C PRO A 365 21.84 -16.10 -0.64
N ARG A 366 21.94 -15.59 -1.89
CA ARG A 366 23.14 -14.93 -2.44
C ARG A 366 22.76 -13.83 -3.39
N ILE A 367 23.15 -12.59 -3.04
CA ILE A 367 22.63 -11.37 -3.66
C ILE A 367 23.77 -10.50 -4.21
N ARG A 368 23.63 -10.06 -5.46
CA ARG A 368 24.31 -8.90 -6.08
C ARG A 368 23.36 -7.72 -5.87
N TRP A 369 23.63 -6.89 -4.88
CA TRP A 369 22.67 -5.92 -4.37
C TRP A 369 22.85 -4.53 -5.01
N ILE A 370 21.86 -4.06 -5.78
CA ILE A 370 21.80 -2.69 -6.29
C ILE A 370 21.00 -1.85 -5.29
N CYS A 371 21.64 -0.82 -4.71
CA CYS A 371 21.08 0.01 -3.65
C CYS A 371 21.48 1.47 -3.79
N GLY A 372 20.86 2.34 -2.96
CA GLY A 372 21.15 3.78 -2.97
C GLY A 372 20.03 4.65 -3.51
N GLY A 373 20.24 5.95 -3.48
CA GLY A 373 19.28 7.03 -3.72
C GLY A 373 19.29 8.01 -2.56
N LEU A 374 18.19 8.76 -2.38
CA LEU A 374 18.02 9.71 -1.28
C LEU A 374 17.68 8.96 0.03
N GLN A 375 18.66 8.91 0.93
CA GLN A 375 18.51 8.21 2.21
C GLN A 375 17.53 8.93 3.13
N LYS A 376 16.73 8.16 3.88
CA LYS A 376 15.88 8.67 4.95
C LYS A 376 16.66 8.73 6.27
N GLU A 377 16.16 9.49 7.24
CA GLU A 377 16.71 9.51 8.60
C GLU A 377 16.78 8.10 9.22
N GLY A 378 17.81 7.84 10.03
CA GLY A 378 17.98 6.59 10.78
C GLY A 378 19.09 5.67 10.28
N GLY A 379 19.81 6.03 9.20
CA GLY A 379 20.98 5.25 8.71
C GLY A 379 20.60 3.87 8.16
N LEU A 380 21.64 3.00 7.99
CA LEU A 380 21.51 1.65 7.43
C LEU A 380 21.70 0.53 8.46
N ASP A 381 21.81 0.84 9.75
CA ASP A 381 22.18 -0.12 10.80
C ASP A 381 21.25 -1.34 10.87
N ALA A 382 19.95 -1.15 10.60
CA ALA A 382 18.99 -2.24 10.58
C ALA A 382 19.21 -3.25 9.44
N LEU A 383 20.03 -2.93 8.42
CA LEU A 383 20.41 -3.86 7.35
C LEU A 383 21.60 -4.76 7.74
N LEU A 384 22.41 -4.36 8.72
CA LEU A 384 23.64 -5.08 9.09
C LEU A 384 23.42 -6.59 9.34
N PRO A 385 22.35 -7.05 10.04
CA PRO A 385 22.10 -8.48 10.23
C PRO A 385 21.81 -9.26 8.93
N HIS A 386 21.48 -8.56 7.84
CA HIS A 386 21.09 -9.17 6.56
C HIS A 386 22.17 -9.11 5.49
N LEU A 387 23.27 -8.37 5.75
CA LEU A 387 24.42 -8.29 4.84
C LEU A 387 25.12 -9.62 4.57
N PRO A 388 25.11 -10.67 5.44
CA PRO A 388 25.69 -11.96 5.10
C PRO A 388 25.14 -12.62 3.83
N HIS A 389 23.93 -12.23 3.38
CA HIS A 389 23.37 -12.68 2.11
C HIS A 389 23.90 -11.90 0.89
N VAL A 390 24.61 -10.80 1.12
CA VAL A 390 25.08 -9.90 0.06
C VAL A 390 26.52 -10.25 -0.33
N ALA A 391 26.70 -10.74 -1.55
CA ALA A 391 28.03 -11.04 -2.11
C ALA A 391 28.78 -9.75 -2.49
N LYS A 392 28.08 -8.77 -3.06
CA LYS A 392 28.60 -7.43 -3.37
C LYS A 392 27.47 -6.43 -3.51
N ALA A 393 27.72 -5.16 -3.12
CA ALA A 393 26.80 -4.04 -3.30
C ALA A 393 27.25 -3.13 -4.45
N TYR A 394 26.29 -2.65 -5.24
CA TYR A 394 26.45 -1.72 -6.36
C TYR A 394 25.61 -0.48 -6.06
N VAL A 395 26.27 0.61 -5.70
CA VAL A 395 25.57 1.78 -5.14
C VAL A 395 25.30 2.83 -6.20
N ILE A 396 24.04 3.20 -6.33
CA ILE A 396 23.54 4.23 -7.28
C ILE A 396 23.13 5.51 -6.55
N GLY A 397 22.90 6.58 -7.29
CA GLY A 397 22.41 7.84 -6.75
C GLY A 397 23.49 8.89 -6.56
N ARG A 398 23.03 10.12 -6.26
CA ARG A 398 23.93 11.28 -6.07
C ARG A 398 24.81 11.14 -4.82
N GLU A 399 24.29 10.51 -3.78
CA GLU A 399 24.96 10.30 -2.49
C GLU A 399 25.59 8.90 -2.39
N ALA A 400 25.88 8.25 -3.53
CA ALA A 400 26.34 6.86 -3.56
C ALA A 400 27.61 6.60 -2.74
N ALA A 401 28.56 7.56 -2.70
CA ALA A 401 29.78 7.44 -1.91
C ALA A 401 29.49 7.45 -0.39
N ASP A 402 28.54 8.26 0.06
CA ASP A 402 28.16 8.35 1.47
C ASP A 402 27.36 7.13 1.91
N PHE A 403 26.50 6.62 1.05
CA PHE A 403 25.77 5.38 1.25
C PHE A 403 26.73 4.18 1.34
N ALA A 404 27.72 4.09 0.46
CA ALA A 404 28.71 3.02 0.44
C ALA A 404 29.54 2.95 1.72
N ARG A 405 29.87 4.09 2.33
CA ARG A 405 30.63 4.16 3.59
C ARG A 405 29.87 3.54 4.79
N GLN A 406 28.54 3.42 4.69
CA GLN A 406 27.69 2.83 5.73
C GLN A 406 27.50 1.31 5.56
N LEU A 407 28.16 0.67 4.59
CA LEU A 407 28.07 -0.77 4.32
C LEU A 407 29.38 -1.50 4.71
N PRO A 408 29.67 -1.64 6.02
CA PRO A 408 30.91 -2.27 6.44
C PRO A 408 30.91 -3.78 6.14
N GLY A 409 32.07 -4.30 5.77
CA GLY A 409 32.32 -5.74 5.69
C GLY A 409 31.83 -6.43 4.42
N ILE A 410 31.21 -5.72 3.47
CA ILE A 410 30.88 -6.27 2.16
C ILE A 410 31.61 -5.52 1.04
N PRO A 411 32.04 -6.20 -0.04
CA PRO A 411 32.56 -5.54 -1.24
C PRO A 411 31.53 -4.56 -1.79
N THR A 412 31.93 -3.31 -2.02
CA THR A 412 31.01 -2.27 -2.47
C THR A 412 31.61 -1.49 -3.65
N GLU A 413 30.83 -1.30 -4.69
CA GLU A 413 31.18 -0.53 -5.88
C GLU A 413 30.27 0.70 -6.00
N VAL A 414 30.87 1.89 -6.16
CA VAL A 414 30.14 3.14 -6.42
C VAL A 414 29.87 3.27 -7.90
N CYS A 415 28.64 2.96 -8.34
CA CYS A 415 28.25 2.95 -9.74
C CYS A 415 27.65 4.28 -10.22
N THR A 416 26.99 5.01 -9.33
CA THR A 416 26.23 6.24 -9.58
C THR A 416 25.01 6.08 -10.47
N THR A 417 25.04 5.29 -11.56
CA THR A 417 23.95 5.09 -12.50
C THR A 417 23.42 3.65 -12.47
N MET A 418 22.16 3.46 -12.85
CA MET A 418 21.52 2.14 -12.95
C MET A 418 22.19 1.26 -13.99
N GLU A 419 22.47 1.82 -15.17
CA GLU A 419 23.11 1.12 -16.29
C GLU A 419 24.43 0.47 -15.83
N ARG A 420 25.32 1.26 -15.21
CA ARG A 420 26.62 0.74 -14.73
C ARG A 420 26.45 -0.30 -13.63
N ALA A 421 25.50 -0.11 -12.73
CA ALA A 421 25.23 -1.05 -11.63
C ALA A 421 24.75 -2.41 -12.18
N VAL A 422 23.82 -2.41 -13.15
CA VAL A 422 23.31 -3.62 -13.78
C VAL A 422 24.40 -4.32 -14.58
N ALA A 423 25.18 -3.60 -15.40
CA ALA A 423 26.25 -4.18 -16.20
C ALA A 423 27.31 -4.88 -15.34
N LEU A 424 27.80 -4.21 -14.27
CA LEU A 424 28.77 -4.81 -13.36
C LEU A 424 28.20 -5.99 -12.56
N ALA A 425 26.96 -5.85 -12.07
CA ALA A 425 26.32 -6.91 -11.30
C ALA A 425 26.07 -8.17 -12.16
N ALA A 426 25.66 -7.99 -13.42
CA ALA A 426 25.47 -9.07 -14.39
C ALA A 426 26.78 -9.76 -14.76
N ALA A 427 27.85 -8.98 -15.05
CA ALA A 427 29.16 -9.51 -15.42
C ALA A 427 29.84 -10.31 -14.31
N GLU A 428 29.59 -9.97 -13.05
CA GLU A 428 30.17 -10.62 -11.88
C GLU A 428 29.28 -11.72 -11.27
N ALA A 429 28.03 -11.87 -11.76
CA ALA A 429 27.10 -12.85 -11.21
C ALA A 429 27.47 -14.28 -11.58
N GLU A 430 27.26 -15.20 -10.64
CA GLU A 430 27.45 -16.64 -10.83
C GLU A 430 26.10 -17.38 -10.81
N PRO A 431 25.99 -18.57 -11.41
CA PRO A 431 24.78 -19.37 -11.32
C PRO A 431 24.29 -19.54 -9.87
N GLY A 432 23.03 -19.23 -9.62
CA GLY A 432 22.43 -19.20 -8.28
C GLY A 432 22.40 -17.81 -7.62
N ASP A 433 23.10 -16.80 -8.19
CA ASP A 433 23.02 -15.42 -7.72
C ASP A 433 21.69 -14.79 -8.09
N VAL A 434 21.31 -13.76 -7.30
CA VAL A 434 20.20 -12.86 -7.59
C VAL A 434 20.73 -11.44 -7.70
N VAL A 435 20.64 -10.85 -8.90
CA VAL A 435 20.84 -9.40 -9.09
C VAL A 435 19.57 -8.70 -8.62
N LEU A 436 19.63 -8.09 -7.45
CA LEU A 436 18.47 -7.53 -6.74
C LEU A 436 18.56 -6.01 -6.68
N LEU A 437 17.60 -5.32 -7.29
CA LEU A 437 17.35 -3.91 -7.00
C LEU A 437 16.45 -3.81 -5.75
N ALA A 438 17.03 -3.40 -4.62
CA ALA A 438 16.31 -3.10 -3.36
C ALA A 438 16.95 -1.87 -2.70
N PRO A 439 16.56 -0.66 -3.12
CA PRO A 439 17.35 0.56 -2.93
C PRO A 439 17.60 0.99 -1.49
N ALA A 440 16.75 0.65 -0.52
CA ALA A 440 16.75 1.15 0.86
C ALA A 440 16.63 2.68 0.98
N ALA A 441 16.35 3.38 -0.13
CA ALA A 441 16.33 4.83 -0.24
C ALA A 441 15.26 5.29 -1.25
N ALA A 442 14.79 6.53 -1.11
CA ALA A 442 13.89 7.16 -2.06
C ALA A 442 14.60 7.41 -3.40
N SER A 443 13.83 7.57 -4.48
CA SER A 443 14.34 7.70 -5.85
C SER A 443 14.55 9.14 -6.33
N PHE A 444 14.10 10.14 -5.55
CA PHE A 444 13.91 11.53 -5.99
C PHE A 444 15.19 12.30 -6.33
N ASP A 445 16.36 11.70 -6.12
CA ASP A 445 17.65 12.25 -6.55
C ASP A 445 17.94 12.06 -8.06
N GLN A 446 17.39 10.99 -8.67
CA GLN A 446 17.61 10.62 -10.07
C GLN A 446 16.32 10.37 -10.87
N TYR A 447 15.19 10.10 -10.20
CA TYR A 447 13.91 9.70 -10.82
C TYR A 447 12.72 10.42 -10.16
N ASP A 448 11.65 10.66 -10.88
CA ASP A 448 10.43 11.28 -10.36
C ASP A 448 9.70 10.42 -9.31
N ASN A 449 9.87 9.09 -9.41
CA ASN A 449 9.24 8.12 -8.52
C ASN A 449 9.98 6.77 -8.57
N PHE A 450 9.58 5.83 -7.71
CA PHE A 450 10.18 4.50 -7.67
C PHE A 450 9.79 3.63 -8.87
N GLU A 451 8.66 3.89 -9.49
CA GLU A 451 8.19 3.21 -10.71
C GLU A 451 9.15 3.48 -11.87
N GLN A 452 9.54 4.74 -12.05
CA GLN A 452 10.49 5.13 -13.09
C GLN A 452 11.87 4.50 -12.85
N ARG A 453 12.37 4.49 -11.61
CA ARG A 453 13.60 3.78 -11.24
C ARG A 453 13.52 2.28 -11.53
N GLY A 454 12.39 1.66 -11.23
CA GLY A 454 12.16 0.25 -11.51
C GLY A 454 12.01 -0.06 -12.98
N ALA A 455 11.42 0.83 -13.78
CA ALA A 455 11.34 0.70 -15.23
C ALA A 455 12.72 0.85 -15.89
N ASP A 456 13.56 1.75 -15.41
CA ASP A 456 14.94 1.90 -15.85
C ASP A 456 15.77 0.63 -15.58
N PHE A 457 15.63 0.03 -14.39
CA PHE A 457 16.25 -1.28 -14.10
C PHE A 457 15.84 -2.36 -15.10
N ILE A 458 14.54 -2.46 -15.44
CA ILE A 458 14.04 -3.43 -16.42
C ILE A 458 14.68 -3.18 -17.81
N THR A 459 14.77 -1.91 -18.20
CA THR A 459 15.38 -1.52 -19.48
C THR A 459 16.86 -1.86 -19.51
N CYS A 460 17.62 -1.55 -18.45
CA CYS A 460 19.04 -1.87 -18.35
C CYS A 460 19.30 -3.38 -18.38
N VAL A 461 18.48 -4.17 -17.65
CA VAL A 461 18.57 -5.66 -17.69
C VAL A 461 18.30 -6.18 -19.09
N GLY A 462 17.29 -5.66 -19.79
CA GLY A 462 16.98 -6.05 -21.16
C GLY A 462 18.12 -5.76 -22.14
N ALA A 463 18.74 -4.58 -22.04
CA ALA A 463 19.87 -4.17 -22.85
C ALA A 463 21.12 -5.05 -22.60
N GLU A 464 21.44 -5.32 -21.33
CA GLU A 464 22.57 -6.16 -20.93
C GLU A 464 22.43 -7.59 -21.46
N LEU A 465 21.25 -8.17 -21.29
CA LEU A 465 20.98 -9.54 -21.76
C LEU A 465 20.96 -9.65 -23.29
N ALA A 466 20.57 -8.60 -24.01
CA ALA A 466 20.64 -8.54 -25.47
C ALA A 466 22.09 -8.38 -25.97
N GLY A 467 22.91 -7.54 -25.33
CA GLY A 467 24.30 -7.29 -25.65
C GLY A 467 25.21 -8.51 -25.51
N LEU A 468 24.90 -9.43 -24.59
CA LEU A 468 25.65 -10.68 -24.37
C LEU A 468 25.25 -11.81 -25.35
N SER A 469 24.32 -11.57 -26.28
CA SER A 469 23.80 -12.56 -27.24
C SER A 469 24.43 -12.42 -28.65
N GLY A 470 25.43 -11.51 -28.84
CA GLY A 470 26.12 -11.22 -30.07
C GLY A 470 27.46 -11.93 -30.21
#